data_4affb036b943d4f4e68d3fb978b3d196
#
_entry.id   4affb036b943d4f4e68d3fb978b3d196
#
_cell.length_a   1.000
_cell.length_b   1.000
_cell.length_c   1.000
_cell.angle_alpha   90.00
_cell.angle_beta   90.00
_cell.angle_gamma   90.00
#
_symmetry.space_group_name_H-M   'P 1'
#
loop_
_entity.id
_entity.type
_entity.pdbx_description
1 polymer ?
#
loop_
_entity_poly.entity_id
_entity_poly.type
_entity_poly.pdbx_seq_one_letter_code
_entity_poly.pdbx_strand_id
1 'polypeptide(L)'
;YITENENKGIAYALNRIVEKAEADGYTWVVTMDQDSVMPNGLIKAYEEHIHDNTIGIICPQVIDSRRSYMEIKREPAEEFINYCITSASCTNLEGWKCVGGFDEWLFIDLVDNDFCKRIIASEYKILRLNNLVLDQEFGKIIPKGERVQKFWNRVAKTLHNDNFGKLGYSKSVSPMRVYYTCRNILYVNKKLKRYGKTGYKENYNCNGFVGFLICFVFPSIFRSNKITIVKNVLKGFVDGKNKSVEIWEANNE
;
A
#
# COMPACT_ATOMS: atom_id res chain seq x y z
N TYR A 1 3.52 -14.38 -21.41
CA TYR A 1 2.29 -13.63 -21.19
C TYR A 1 1.31 -14.51 -20.41
N ILE A 2 0.87 -14.03 -19.23
CA ILE A 2 -0.13 -14.70 -18.39
C ILE A 2 -1.44 -13.92 -18.53
N THR A 3 -2.51 -14.57 -18.91
CA THR A 3 -3.84 -13.96 -19.05
C THR A 3 -4.90 -14.82 -18.41
N GLU A 4 -5.89 -14.18 -17.84
CA GLU A 4 -7.07 -14.82 -17.25
C GLU A 4 -8.32 -14.29 -17.96
N ASN A 5 -9.37 -15.10 -18.04
CA ASN A 5 -10.64 -14.70 -18.66
C ASN A 5 -11.44 -13.73 -17.78
N GLU A 6 -11.09 -13.63 -16.49
CA GLU A 6 -11.76 -12.80 -15.50
C GLU A 6 -10.77 -11.92 -14.75
N ASN A 7 -11.22 -10.74 -14.34
CA ASN A 7 -10.46 -9.90 -13.42
C ASN A 7 -10.65 -10.41 -11.98
N LYS A 8 -9.68 -11.12 -11.46
CA LYS A 8 -9.66 -11.68 -10.09
C LYS A 8 -9.00 -10.78 -9.05
N GLY A 9 -8.56 -9.58 -9.44
CA GLY A 9 -7.92 -8.61 -8.58
C GLY A 9 -6.41 -8.67 -8.57
N ILE A 10 -5.81 -7.66 -7.90
CA ILE A 10 -4.36 -7.47 -7.93
C ILE A 10 -3.61 -8.54 -7.12
N ALA A 11 -4.14 -8.97 -5.97
CA ALA A 11 -3.50 -9.99 -5.14
C ALA A 11 -3.38 -11.34 -5.88
N TYR A 12 -4.43 -11.74 -6.59
CA TYR A 12 -4.41 -12.93 -7.43
C TYR A 12 -3.34 -12.81 -8.54
N ALA A 13 -3.31 -11.69 -9.25
CA ALA A 13 -2.34 -11.47 -10.32
C ALA A 13 -0.88 -11.51 -9.79
N LEU A 14 -0.63 -10.90 -8.64
CA LEU A 14 0.68 -10.92 -7.99
C LEU A 14 1.09 -12.35 -7.61
N ASN A 15 0.18 -13.16 -7.04
CA ASN A 15 0.49 -14.56 -6.74
C ASN A 15 0.85 -15.34 -8.01
N ARG A 16 0.10 -15.18 -9.11
CA ARG A 16 0.42 -15.86 -10.38
C ARG A 16 1.81 -15.48 -10.92
N ILE A 17 2.20 -14.21 -10.78
CA ILE A 17 3.54 -13.76 -11.18
C ILE A 17 4.62 -14.43 -10.31
N VAL A 18 4.42 -14.43 -8.99
CA VAL A 18 5.41 -15.01 -8.05
C VAL A 18 5.51 -16.53 -8.22
N GLU A 19 4.38 -17.24 -8.35
CA GLU A 19 4.36 -18.68 -8.60
C GLU A 19 5.06 -19.06 -9.92
N LYS A 20 4.88 -18.23 -10.96
CA LYS A 20 5.60 -18.45 -12.23
C LYS A 20 7.10 -18.23 -12.06
N ALA A 21 7.51 -17.20 -11.34
CA ALA A 21 8.93 -16.95 -11.05
C ALA A 21 9.54 -18.11 -10.25
N GLU A 22 8.82 -18.62 -9.25
CA GLU A 22 9.23 -19.80 -8.48
C GLU A 22 9.42 -21.03 -9.38
N ALA A 23 8.42 -21.31 -10.22
CA ALA A 23 8.48 -22.45 -11.15
C ALA A 23 9.63 -22.34 -12.16
N ASP A 24 10.06 -21.12 -12.48
CA ASP A 24 11.21 -20.85 -13.34
C ASP A 24 12.56 -20.86 -12.59
N GLY A 25 12.55 -21.11 -11.27
CA GLY A 25 13.75 -21.24 -10.43
C GLY A 25 14.32 -19.92 -9.90
N TYR A 26 13.57 -18.83 -9.98
CA TYR A 26 13.98 -17.55 -9.38
C TYR A 26 13.74 -17.57 -7.86
N THR A 27 14.55 -16.80 -7.15
CA THR A 27 14.47 -16.65 -5.68
C THR A 27 13.93 -15.28 -5.25
N TRP A 28 13.94 -14.32 -6.18
CA TRP A 28 13.42 -12.96 -5.99
C TRP A 28 12.63 -12.53 -7.21
N VAL A 29 11.61 -11.71 -7.00
CA VAL A 29 10.78 -11.17 -8.07
C VAL A 29 10.53 -9.68 -7.86
N VAL A 30 10.73 -8.89 -8.93
CA VAL A 30 10.37 -7.46 -8.95
C VAL A 30 9.00 -7.33 -9.59
N THR A 31 8.07 -6.72 -8.86
CA THR A 31 6.75 -6.37 -9.39
C THR A 31 6.68 -4.88 -9.73
N MET A 32 5.96 -4.53 -10.80
CA MET A 32 5.83 -3.16 -11.27
C MET A 32 4.41 -2.90 -11.75
N ASP A 33 3.84 -1.78 -11.38
CA ASP A 33 2.57 -1.33 -11.95
C ASP A 33 2.79 -0.90 -13.41
N GLN A 34 1.81 -1.16 -14.27
CA GLN A 34 1.92 -0.91 -15.73
C GLN A 34 2.10 0.57 -16.10
N ASP A 35 1.73 1.47 -15.22
CA ASP A 35 1.81 2.94 -15.38
C ASP A 35 3.00 3.57 -14.63
N SER A 36 3.88 2.76 -14.06
CA SER A 36 5.08 3.21 -13.36
C SER A 36 6.31 3.13 -14.25
N VAL A 37 7.25 4.03 -14.03
CA VAL A 37 8.55 4.07 -14.73
C VAL A 37 9.65 3.62 -13.78
N MET A 38 10.35 2.56 -14.17
CA MET A 38 11.45 2.00 -13.37
C MET A 38 12.56 3.03 -13.16
N PRO A 39 12.98 3.31 -11.93
CA PRO A 39 14.14 4.15 -11.66
C PRO A 39 15.42 3.54 -12.25
N ASN A 40 16.29 4.38 -12.79
CA ASN A 40 17.58 3.92 -13.30
C ASN A 40 18.42 3.26 -12.19
N GLY A 41 19.03 2.11 -12.50
CA GLY A 41 19.88 1.40 -11.57
C GLY A 41 19.15 0.57 -10.50
N LEU A 42 17.80 0.50 -10.54
CA LEU A 42 16.99 -0.23 -9.56
C LEU A 42 17.47 -1.68 -9.39
N ILE A 43 17.57 -2.43 -10.45
CA ILE A 43 17.93 -3.87 -10.40
C ILE A 43 19.32 -4.05 -9.81
N LYS A 44 20.30 -3.28 -10.29
CA LYS A 44 21.67 -3.34 -9.76
C LYS A 44 21.74 -3.06 -8.26
N ALA A 45 21.02 -2.06 -7.78
CA ALA A 45 20.97 -1.76 -6.36
C ALA A 45 20.31 -2.88 -5.53
N TYR A 46 19.30 -3.56 -6.09
CA TYR A 46 18.67 -4.71 -5.41
C TYR A 46 19.60 -5.92 -5.35
N GLU A 47 20.39 -6.16 -6.40
CA GLU A 47 21.38 -7.26 -6.44
C GLU A 47 22.42 -7.18 -5.30
N GLU A 48 22.68 -5.99 -4.76
CA GLU A 48 23.60 -5.79 -3.63
C GLU A 48 23.02 -6.33 -2.29
N HIS A 49 21.70 -6.54 -2.20
CA HIS A 49 21.02 -6.91 -0.96
C HIS A 49 20.32 -8.27 -0.99
N ILE A 50 20.16 -8.92 -2.16
CA ILE A 50 19.45 -10.21 -2.30
C ILE A 50 20.13 -11.38 -1.58
N HIS A 51 21.33 -11.22 -1.10
CA HIS A 51 22.08 -12.23 -0.34
C HIS A 51 21.77 -12.21 1.17
N ASP A 52 21.08 -11.19 1.65
CA ASP A 52 20.61 -11.12 3.05
C ASP A 52 19.25 -11.81 3.19
N ASN A 53 19.27 -13.04 3.70
CA ASN A 53 18.09 -13.88 3.90
C ASN A 53 17.12 -13.32 4.96
N THR A 54 17.50 -12.30 5.73
CA THR A 54 16.59 -11.62 6.66
C THR A 54 15.69 -10.60 5.98
N ILE A 55 16.00 -10.23 4.74
CA ILE A 55 15.21 -9.29 3.97
C ILE A 55 14.10 -10.03 3.20
N GLY A 56 12.86 -9.67 3.46
CA GLY A 56 11.69 -10.19 2.74
C GLY A 56 11.29 -9.31 1.56
N ILE A 57 11.54 -8.00 1.64
CA ILE A 57 11.20 -7.05 0.56
C ILE A 57 12.29 -5.96 0.50
N ILE A 58 12.71 -5.61 -0.73
CA ILE A 58 13.52 -4.44 -1.02
C ILE A 58 12.67 -3.50 -1.87
N CYS A 59 12.65 -2.20 -1.56
CA CYS A 59 11.82 -1.24 -2.29
C CYS A 59 12.49 0.12 -2.45
N PRO A 60 12.08 0.94 -3.44
CA PRO A 60 12.51 2.32 -3.55
C PRO A 60 11.69 3.21 -2.62
N GLN A 61 12.10 4.44 -2.48
CA GLN A 61 11.24 5.51 -2.00
C GLN A 61 10.19 5.84 -3.07
N VAL A 62 8.92 5.99 -2.67
CA VAL A 62 7.84 6.33 -3.61
C VAL A 62 7.31 7.72 -3.31
N ILE A 63 7.21 8.54 -4.34
CA ILE A 63 6.64 9.89 -4.27
C ILE A 63 5.58 10.06 -5.36
N ASP A 64 4.71 11.04 -5.19
CA ASP A 64 3.86 11.59 -6.25
C ASP A 64 4.31 13.05 -6.45
N SER A 65 5.10 13.31 -7.47
CA SER A 65 5.71 14.63 -7.74
C SER A 65 4.69 15.75 -7.90
N ARG A 66 3.43 15.43 -8.19
CA ARG A 66 2.32 16.39 -8.24
C ARG A 66 1.92 16.91 -6.86
N ARG A 67 2.39 16.26 -5.77
CA ARG A 67 2.06 16.59 -4.38
C ARG A 67 3.21 17.33 -3.71
N SER A 68 3.13 18.63 -3.68
CA SER A 68 4.18 19.51 -3.16
C SER A 68 4.50 19.33 -1.66
N TYR A 69 3.74 18.51 -0.93
CA TYR A 69 4.03 18.14 0.46
C TYR A 69 4.84 16.84 0.60
N MET A 70 5.01 16.06 -0.46
CA MET A 70 5.86 14.86 -0.44
C MET A 70 7.29 15.28 -0.73
N GLU A 71 8.18 14.98 0.20
CA GLU A 71 9.61 15.33 0.09
C GLU A 71 10.43 14.06 -0.10
N ILE A 72 11.46 14.14 -0.95
CA ILE A 72 12.43 13.06 -1.13
C ILE A 72 13.37 13.07 0.08
N LYS A 73 13.46 11.94 0.77
CA LYS A 73 14.38 11.71 1.87
C LYS A 73 15.59 10.95 1.32
N ARG A 74 16.77 11.52 1.38
CA ARG A 74 18.01 10.89 0.87
C ARG A 74 18.84 10.23 1.96
N GLU A 75 18.68 10.66 3.21
CA GLU A 75 19.43 10.16 4.34
C GLU A 75 18.50 9.56 5.43
N PRO A 76 18.86 8.42 6.01
CA PRO A 76 19.95 7.54 5.59
C PRO A 76 19.70 6.96 4.20
N ALA A 77 20.76 6.55 3.47
CA ALA A 77 20.64 5.96 2.14
C ALA A 77 19.77 4.71 2.15
N GLU A 78 19.81 3.94 3.23
CA GLU A 78 19.09 2.70 3.46
C GLU A 78 18.40 2.74 4.82
N GLU A 79 17.17 2.25 4.89
CA GLU A 79 16.46 2.13 6.16
C GLU A 79 15.46 0.96 6.16
N PHE A 80 15.28 0.33 7.31
CA PHE A 80 14.21 -0.63 7.50
C PHE A 80 12.90 0.08 7.80
N ILE A 81 11.86 -0.32 7.08
CA ILE A 81 10.53 0.28 7.17
C ILE A 81 9.46 -0.78 7.43
N ASN A 82 8.25 -0.35 7.77
CA ASN A 82 7.16 -1.26 8.10
C ASN A 82 6.14 -1.43 6.97
N TYR A 83 6.30 -0.70 5.89
CA TYR A 83 5.33 -0.71 4.78
C TYR A 83 5.95 -0.20 3.49
N CYS A 84 5.65 -0.88 2.40
CA CYS A 84 5.90 -0.42 1.03
C CYS A 84 4.73 -0.81 0.13
N ILE A 85 4.67 -0.23 -1.07
CA ILE A 85 3.74 -0.66 -2.12
C ILE A 85 4.40 -1.76 -2.95
N THR A 86 3.60 -2.53 -3.69
CA THR A 86 4.11 -3.61 -4.57
C THR A 86 4.81 -3.09 -5.82
N SER A 87 4.51 -1.86 -6.27
CA SER A 87 5.18 -1.29 -7.45
C SER A 87 6.65 -1.01 -7.18
N ALA A 88 7.52 -1.49 -8.06
CA ALA A 88 8.98 -1.48 -7.98
C ALA A 88 9.54 -2.19 -6.72
N SER A 89 8.76 -3.04 -6.05
CA SER A 89 9.26 -3.84 -4.92
C SER A 89 9.83 -5.16 -5.39
N CYS A 90 10.96 -5.55 -4.80
CA CYS A 90 11.61 -6.85 -4.98
C CYS A 90 11.27 -7.73 -3.78
N THR A 91 10.53 -8.80 -4.03
CA THR A 91 10.03 -9.72 -3.00
C THR A 91 10.86 -11.00 -2.97
N ASN A 92 11.31 -11.39 -1.79
CA ASN A 92 11.93 -12.68 -1.53
C ASN A 92 10.87 -13.78 -1.58
N LEU A 93 11.09 -14.81 -2.40
CA LEU A 93 10.13 -15.89 -2.58
C LEU A 93 9.99 -16.78 -1.33
N GLU A 94 11.05 -16.97 -0.56
CA GLU A 94 10.96 -17.69 0.72
C GLU A 94 10.10 -16.92 1.73
N GLY A 95 10.28 -15.61 1.84
CA GLY A 95 9.40 -14.76 2.65
C GLY A 95 7.95 -14.79 2.17
N TRP A 96 7.72 -14.75 0.85
CA TRP A 96 6.38 -14.86 0.27
C TRP A 96 5.71 -16.20 0.61
N LYS A 97 6.44 -17.33 0.49
CA LYS A 97 5.95 -18.66 0.88
C LYS A 97 5.64 -18.74 2.36
N CYS A 98 6.57 -18.27 3.20
CA CYS A 98 6.45 -18.30 4.66
C CYS A 98 5.14 -17.66 5.14
N VAL A 99 4.73 -16.55 4.50
CA VAL A 99 3.48 -15.87 4.86
C VAL A 99 2.25 -16.36 4.11
N GLY A 100 2.38 -17.31 3.18
CA GLY A 100 1.30 -17.86 2.37
C GLY A 100 0.82 -16.95 1.24
N GLY A 101 1.73 -16.15 0.66
CA GLY A 101 1.45 -15.31 -0.50
C GLY A 101 0.62 -14.07 -0.22
N PHE A 102 0.13 -13.42 -1.28
CA PHE A 102 -0.82 -12.32 -1.18
C PHE A 102 -2.23 -12.85 -0.91
N ASP A 103 -3.01 -12.16 -0.08
CA ASP A 103 -4.38 -12.57 0.24
C ASP A 103 -5.33 -12.23 -0.91
N GLU A 104 -5.75 -13.23 -1.66
CA GLU A 104 -6.58 -13.07 -2.87
C GLU A 104 -8.00 -12.55 -2.58
N TRP A 105 -8.46 -12.63 -1.33
CA TRP A 105 -9.71 -11.98 -0.96
C TRP A 105 -9.62 -10.44 -1.06
N LEU A 106 -8.42 -9.91 -0.95
CA LEU A 106 -8.12 -8.49 -1.15
C LEU A 106 -8.02 -8.18 -2.65
N PHE A 107 -9.16 -8.01 -3.31
CA PHE A 107 -9.23 -7.74 -4.75
C PHE A 107 -8.39 -6.51 -5.17
N ILE A 108 -8.47 -5.43 -4.39
CA ILE A 108 -7.72 -4.17 -4.53
C ILE A 108 -7.74 -3.42 -3.20
N ASP A 109 -6.76 -2.58 -2.92
CA ASP A 109 -6.56 -1.82 -1.68
C ASP A 109 -6.23 -2.71 -0.46
N LEU A 110 -5.28 -2.31 0.33
CA LEU A 110 -4.73 -2.98 1.52
C LEU A 110 -4.03 -4.33 1.24
N VAL A 111 -3.80 -4.71 0.01
CA VAL A 111 -3.00 -5.90 -0.35
C VAL A 111 -1.57 -5.76 0.20
N ASP A 112 -0.94 -4.62 -0.08
CA ASP A 112 0.41 -4.30 0.38
C ASP A 112 0.49 -4.25 1.91
N ASN A 113 -0.51 -3.64 2.56
CA ASN A 113 -0.55 -3.52 4.01
C ASN A 113 -0.65 -4.88 4.71
N ASP A 114 -1.50 -5.78 4.21
CA ASP A 114 -1.64 -7.14 4.71
C ASP A 114 -0.33 -7.92 4.53
N PHE A 115 0.23 -7.87 3.33
CA PHE A 115 1.45 -8.61 2.99
C PHE A 115 2.67 -8.11 3.79
N CYS A 116 2.95 -6.80 3.80
CA CYS A 116 4.05 -6.21 4.57
C CYS A 116 3.92 -6.54 6.06
N LYS A 117 2.71 -6.50 6.61
CA LYS A 117 2.49 -6.81 8.02
C LYS A 117 2.81 -8.26 8.36
N ARG A 118 2.43 -9.20 7.47
CA ARG A 118 2.74 -10.62 7.66
C ARG A 118 4.24 -10.91 7.50
N ILE A 119 4.90 -10.29 6.51
CA ILE A 119 6.35 -10.38 6.31
C ILE A 119 7.10 -9.98 7.58
N ILE A 120 6.76 -8.82 8.17
CA ILE A 120 7.41 -8.34 9.40
C ILE A 120 7.09 -9.24 10.60
N ALA A 121 5.84 -9.72 10.69
CA ALA A 121 5.42 -10.60 11.78
C ALA A 121 6.12 -11.98 11.72
N SER A 122 6.62 -12.39 10.54
CA SER A 122 7.45 -13.57 10.34
C SER A 122 8.95 -13.28 10.41
N GLU A 123 9.34 -12.17 11.09
CA GLU A 123 10.72 -11.76 11.35
C GLU A 123 11.55 -11.32 10.14
N TYR A 124 10.94 -11.26 8.95
CA TYR A 124 11.58 -10.64 7.79
C TYR A 124 11.56 -9.11 7.89
N LYS A 125 12.52 -8.48 7.22
CA LYS A 125 12.68 -7.02 7.16
C LYS A 125 12.23 -6.49 5.80
N ILE A 126 11.81 -5.22 5.77
CA ILE A 126 11.57 -4.47 4.53
C ILE A 126 12.64 -3.39 4.44
N LEU A 127 13.52 -3.51 3.46
CA LEU A 127 14.60 -2.56 3.20
C LEU A 127 14.15 -1.53 2.16
N ARG A 128 14.24 -0.25 2.52
CA ARG A 128 14.03 0.85 1.58
C ARG A 128 15.34 1.51 1.19
N LEU A 129 15.56 1.64 -0.13
CA LEU A 129 16.70 2.34 -0.71
C LEU A 129 16.28 3.77 -1.05
N ASN A 130 16.65 4.73 -0.20
CA ASN A 130 16.23 6.13 -0.31
C ASN A 130 16.84 6.89 -1.50
N ASN A 131 17.94 6.37 -2.05
CA ASN A 131 18.56 6.92 -3.26
C ASN A 131 17.78 6.59 -4.55
N LEU A 132 16.93 5.57 -4.50
CA LEU A 132 16.04 5.19 -5.60
C LEU A 132 14.66 5.80 -5.36
N VAL A 133 14.16 6.56 -6.31
CA VAL A 133 12.87 7.24 -6.21
C VAL A 133 11.98 6.80 -7.36
N LEU A 134 10.86 6.16 -7.01
CA LEU A 134 9.76 5.88 -7.92
C LEU A 134 8.77 7.05 -7.88
N ASP A 135 8.57 7.71 -9.01
CA ASP A 135 7.47 8.69 -9.14
C ASP A 135 6.21 7.96 -9.58
N GLN A 136 5.23 7.88 -8.70
CA GLN A 136 3.97 7.18 -8.95
C GLN A 136 2.77 8.04 -8.64
N GLU A 137 1.84 8.09 -9.57
CA GLU A 137 0.61 8.86 -9.42
C GLU A 137 -0.39 8.16 -8.48
N PHE A 138 -0.60 8.72 -7.27
CA PHE A 138 -1.61 8.21 -6.34
C PHE A 138 -3.02 8.71 -6.65
N GLY A 139 -3.61 8.15 -7.70
CA GLY A 139 -4.95 8.43 -8.15
C GLY A 139 -5.10 9.82 -8.81
N LYS A 140 -6.33 10.15 -9.17
CA LYS A 140 -6.64 11.43 -9.83
C LYS A 140 -6.73 12.55 -8.81
N ILE A 141 -5.81 13.50 -8.88
CA ILE A 141 -5.80 14.71 -8.05
C ILE A 141 -5.85 15.95 -8.94
N ILE A 142 -6.51 17.00 -8.45
CA ILE A 142 -6.55 18.32 -9.06
C ILE A 142 -5.98 19.31 -8.05
N PRO A 143 -4.83 19.92 -8.31
CA PRO A 143 -4.27 20.95 -7.44
C PRO A 143 -5.24 22.12 -7.30
N LYS A 144 -5.41 22.65 -6.10
CA LYS A 144 -6.08 23.91 -5.86
C LYS A 144 -5.12 25.07 -6.18
N GLY A 145 -5.62 26.30 -6.18
CA GLY A 145 -4.77 27.46 -6.44
C GLY A 145 -3.52 27.50 -5.54
N GLU A 146 -2.41 28.02 -6.08
CA GLU A 146 -1.09 27.98 -5.44
C GLU A 146 -1.07 28.53 -4.00
N ARG A 147 -1.83 29.62 -3.74
CA ARG A 147 -1.95 30.21 -2.40
C ARG A 147 -2.54 29.23 -1.39
N VAL A 148 -3.55 28.45 -1.82
CA VAL A 148 -4.23 27.44 -0.99
C VAL A 148 -3.27 26.28 -0.70
N GLN A 149 -2.52 25.82 -1.70
CA GLN A 149 -1.51 24.78 -1.49
C GLN A 149 -0.42 25.23 -0.52
N LYS A 150 0.14 26.43 -0.72
CA LYS A 150 1.17 26.99 0.18
C LYS A 150 0.68 27.12 1.62
N PHE A 151 -0.57 27.56 1.81
CA PHE A 151 -1.20 27.65 3.14
C PHE A 151 -1.27 26.28 3.80
N TRP A 152 -1.87 25.29 3.14
CA TRP A 152 -2.05 23.97 3.72
C TRP A 152 -0.74 23.21 3.91
N ASN A 153 0.26 23.40 3.05
CA ASN A 153 1.59 22.84 3.23
C ASN A 153 2.28 23.43 4.49
N ARG A 154 2.12 24.74 4.72
CA ARG A 154 2.64 25.36 5.94
C ARG A 154 1.97 24.77 7.19
N VAL A 155 0.64 24.64 7.18
CA VAL A 155 -0.11 24.01 8.27
C VAL A 155 0.36 22.56 8.50
N ALA A 156 0.52 21.77 7.44
CA ALA A 156 1.01 20.40 7.52
C ALA A 156 2.39 20.32 8.18
N LYS A 157 3.32 21.18 7.78
CA LYS A 157 4.68 21.24 8.37
C LYS A 157 4.63 21.64 9.85
N THR A 158 3.84 22.66 10.21
CA THR A 158 3.73 23.13 11.60
C THR A 158 3.11 22.09 12.52
N LEU A 159 2.10 21.35 12.03
CA LEU A 159 1.39 20.32 12.82
C LEU A 159 1.99 18.91 12.64
N HIS A 160 3.08 18.77 11.88
CA HIS A 160 3.70 17.48 11.55
C HIS A 160 2.70 16.43 11.07
N ASN A 161 1.75 16.85 10.23
CA ASN A 161 0.67 15.98 9.74
C ASN A 161 0.30 16.29 8.29
N ASP A 162 0.71 15.39 7.39
CA ASP A 162 0.51 15.50 5.93
C ASP A 162 -0.96 15.48 5.50
N ASN A 163 -1.89 15.06 6.36
CA ASN A 163 -3.32 15.13 6.06
C ASN A 163 -3.78 16.57 5.79
N PHE A 164 -3.16 17.56 6.40
CA PHE A 164 -3.43 18.97 6.09
C PHE A 164 -2.91 19.35 4.71
N GLY A 165 -1.74 18.88 4.28
CA GLY A 165 -1.22 19.10 2.94
C GLY A 165 -2.16 18.57 1.85
N LYS A 166 -2.84 17.43 2.10
CA LYS A 166 -3.86 16.87 1.20
C LYS A 166 -5.05 17.81 0.96
N LEU A 167 -5.32 18.78 1.84
CA LEU A 167 -6.38 19.78 1.68
C LEU A 167 -6.07 20.81 0.59
N GLY A 168 -4.82 20.93 0.17
CA GLY A 168 -4.39 21.71 -0.98
C GLY A 168 -4.83 21.13 -2.33
N TYR A 169 -5.44 19.94 -2.34
CA TYR A 169 -5.83 19.19 -3.54
C TYR A 169 -7.29 18.74 -3.47
N SER A 170 -7.91 18.64 -4.63
CA SER A 170 -9.18 17.89 -4.79
C SER A 170 -8.86 16.51 -5.33
N LYS A 171 -9.36 15.46 -4.67
CA LYS A 171 -9.15 14.06 -5.08
C LYS A 171 -10.47 13.48 -5.55
N SER A 172 -10.51 12.90 -6.75
CA SER A 172 -11.63 12.06 -7.18
C SER A 172 -11.44 10.65 -6.60
N VAL A 173 -12.50 10.09 -6.04
CA VAL A 173 -12.48 8.74 -5.47
C VAL A 173 -13.50 7.88 -6.20
N SER A 174 -13.06 6.72 -6.73
CA SER A 174 -13.93 5.74 -7.36
C SER A 174 -14.83 5.09 -6.31
N PRO A 175 -16.16 4.98 -6.54
CA PRO A 175 -17.07 4.26 -5.63
C PRO A 175 -16.63 2.82 -5.37
N MET A 176 -16.10 2.14 -6.37
CA MET A 176 -15.54 0.78 -6.24
C MET A 176 -14.39 0.74 -5.22
N ARG A 177 -13.43 1.67 -5.32
CA ARG A 177 -12.32 1.73 -4.36
C ARG A 177 -12.79 2.09 -2.96
N VAL A 178 -13.81 2.94 -2.80
CA VAL A 178 -14.39 3.23 -1.49
C VAL A 178 -14.98 1.97 -0.86
N TYR A 179 -15.70 1.17 -1.64
CA TYR A 179 -16.24 -0.12 -1.19
C TYR A 179 -15.12 -1.04 -0.71
N TYR A 180 -14.12 -1.31 -1.55
CA TYR A 180 -13.03 -2.22 -1.19
C TYR A 180 -12.21 -1.71 0.00
N THR A 181 -11.90 -0.42 0.05
CA THR A 181 -11.19 0.18 1.18
C THR A 181 -11.95 -0.01 2.50
N CYS A 182 -13.26 0.30 2.54
CA CYS A 182 -14.09 0.13 3.73
C CYS A 182 -14.25 -1.34 4.13
N ARG A 183 -14.34 -2.24 3.15
CA ARG A 183 -14.43 -3.68 3.36
C ARG A 183 -13.12 -4.23 3.93
N ASN A 184 -12.03 -3.93 3.26
CA ASN A 184 -10.73 -4.53 3.53
C ASN A 184 -10.11 -4.01 4.83
N ILE A 185 -10.35 -2.75 5.22
CA ILE A 185 -9.81 -2.22 6.48
C ILE A 185 -10.34 -3.01 7.69
N LEU A 186 -11.60 -3.42 7.67
CA LEU A 186 -12.16 -4.25 8.74
C LEU A 186 -11.63 -5.68 8.68
N TYR A 187 -11.55 -6.25 7.49
CA TYR A 187 -11.07 -7.60 7.28
C TYR A 187 -9.63 -7.77 7.74
N VAL A 188 -8.72 -6.93 7.24
CA VAL A 188 -7.28 -7.01 7.57
C VAL A 188 -7.05 -6.84 9.06
N ASN A 189 -7.77 -5.91 9.71
CA ASN A 189 -7.62 -5.70 11.15
C ASN A 189 -8.24 -6.81 12.01
N LYS A 190 -9.16 -7.62 11.48
CA LYS A 190 -9.58 -8.87 12.12
C LYS A 190 -8.53 -9.97 11.95
N LYS A 191 -8.06 -10.17 10.71
CA LYS A 191 -7.07 -11.18 10.34
C LYS A 191 -5.78 -11.01 11.13
N LEU A 192 -5.28 -9.77 11.23
CA LEU A 192 -4.00 -9.43 11.82
C LEU A 192 -4.10 -8.85 13.24
N LYS A 193 -5.17 -9.14 13.97
CA LYS A 193 -5.44 -8.50 15.28
C LYS A 193 -4.32 -8.67 16.31
N ARG A 194 -3.52 -9.75 16.22
CA ARG A 194 -2.39 -10.01 17.13
C ARG A 194 -1.18 -9.12 16.86
N TYR A 195 -1.06 -8.58 15.65
CA TYR A 195 0.10 -7.80 15.20
C TYR A 195 -0.17 -6.29 15.15
N GLY A 196 -1.31 -5.86 15.70
CA GLY A 196 -1.68 -4.47 15.80
C GLY A 196 -2.45 -3.92 14.61
N LYS A 197 -2.76 -2.63 14.67
CA LYS A 197 -3.56 -1.95 13.64
C LYS A 197 -2.80 -1.84 12.33
N THR A 198 -3.47 -2.14 11.22
CA THR A 198 -2.88 -2.20 9.88
C THR A 198 -3.66 -1.32 8.91
N GLY A 199 -2.96 -0.56 8.05
CA GLY A 199 -3.52 0.27 7.00
C GLY A 199 -3.99 1.67 7.43
N TYR A 200 -4.15 1.92 8.71
CA TYR A 200 -4.61 3.23 9.19
C TYR A 200 -3.54 4.31 9.12
N LYS A 201 -2.36 4.03 9.66
CA LYS A 201 -1.25 4.99 9.69
C LYS A 201 -0.60 5.10 8.32
N GLU A 202 -0.37 3.97 7.68
CA GLU A 202 0.31 3.84 6.40
C GLU A 202 -0.42 4.60 5.29
N ASN A 203 -1.74 4.36 5.15
CA ASN A 203 -2.50 4.90 4.03
C ASN A 203 -3.21 6.22 4.34
N TYR A 204 -3.60 6.44 5.60
CA TYR A 204 -4.47 7.57 5.99
C TYR A 204 -3.85 8.51 7.01
N ASN A 205 -2.65 8.20 7.51
CA ASN A 205 -1.97 8.95 8.58
C ASN A 205 -2.91 9.21 9.78
N CYS A 206 -3.58 8.13 10.26
CA CYS A 206 -4.53 8.20 11.37
C CYS A 206 -4.40 6.99 12.30
N ASN A 207 -4.89 7.12 13.53
CA ASN A 207 -4.75 6.12 14.58
C ASN A 207 -6.03 5.27 14.76
N GLY A 208 -6.39 4.47 13.74
CA GLY A 208 -7.48 3.51 13.85
C GLY A 208 -8.81 3.99 13.25
N PHE A 209 -9.88 3.27 13.56
CA PHE A 209 -11.15 3.36 12.84
C PHE A 209 -11.80 4.75 12.84
N VAL A 210 -11.84 5.43 14.00
CA VAL A 210 -12.41 6.78 14.06
C VAL A 210 -11.62 7.77 13.21
N GLY A 211 -10.28 7.71 13.26
CA GLY A 211 -9.42 8.50 12.40
C GLY A 211 -9.65 8.19 10.92
N PHE A 212 -9.86 6.92 10.56
CA PHE A 212 -10.18 6.51 9.20
C PHE A 212 -11.51 7.10 8.71
N LEU A 213 -12.54 7.12 9.56
CA LEU A 213 -13.80 7.78 9.20
C LEU A 213 -13.57 9.26 8.87
N ILE A 214 -12.79 9.97 9.70
CA ILE A 214 -12.52 11.40 9.52
C ILE A 214 -11.62 11.66 8.30
N CYS A 215 -10.55 10.87 8.12
CA CYS A 215 -9.54 11.15 7.09
C CYS A 215 -9.88 10.58 5.70
N PHE A 216 -10.73 9.53 5.63
CA PHE A 216 -11.07 8.89 4.37
C PHE A 216 -12.57 8.90 4.08
N VAL A 217 -13.43 8.39 4.97
CA VAL A 217 -14.85 8.16 4.68
C VAL A 217 -15.60 9.48 4.50
N PHE A 218 -15.55 10.38 5.47
CA PHE A 218 -16.25 11.68 5.36
C PHE A 218 -15.77 12.49 4.15
N PRO A 219 -14.46 12.69 3.91
CA PRO A 219 -14.02 13.37 2.70
C PRO A 219 -14.48 12.72 1.40
N SER A 220 -14.59 11.39 1.36
CA SER A 220 -15.06 10.67 0.18
C SER A 220 -16.53 10.93 -0.14
N ILE A 221 -17.39 11.04 0.89
CA ILE A 221 -18.81 11.33 0.73
C ILE A 221 -19.04 12.73 0.10
N PHE A 222 -18.19 13.70 0.43
CA PHE A 222 -18.36 15.08 -0.06
C PHE A 222 -17.76 15.35 -1.43
N ARG A 223 -17.01 14.40 -2.01
CA ARG A 223 -16.21 14.62 -3.24
C ARG A 223 -16.81 14.09 -4.53
N SER A 224 -17.85 13.26 -4.49
CA SER A 224 -18.49 12.67 -5.67
C SER A 224 -19.97 12.38 -5.43
N ASN A 225 -20.61 11.57 -6.28
CA ASN A 225 -22.01 11.21 -6.07
C ASN A 225 -22.25 10.64 -4.66
N LYS A 226 -22.77 11.48 -3.78
CA LYS A 226 -22.92 11.21 -2.34
C LYS A 226 -23.69 9.92 -2.07
N ILE A 227 -24.79 9.71 -2.78
CA ILE A 227 -25.66 8.54 -2.58
C ILE A 227 -24.90 7.25 -2.93
N THR A 228 -24.20 7.23 -4.05
CA THR A 228 -23.42 6.07 -4.49
C THR A 228 -22.27 5.80 -3.51
N ILE A 229 -21.55 6.84 -3.06
CA ILE A 229 -20.48 6.67 -2.09
C ILE A 229 -21.00 6.13 -0.76
N VAL A 230 -22.07 6.70 -0.22
CA VAL A 230 -22.67 6.22 1.05
C VAL A 230 -23.10 4.75 0.95
N LYS A 231 -23.76 4.35 -0.17
CA LYS A 231 -24.11 2.94 -0.40
C LYS A 231 -22.88 2.04 -0.40
N ASN A 232 -21.79 2.44 -1.06
CA ASN A 232 -20.57 1.65 -1.12
C ASN A 232 -19.83 1.59 0.22
N VAL A 233 -19.83 2.67 1.01
CA VAL A 233 -19.30 2.69 2.38
C VAL A 233 -20.05 1.68 3.25
N LEU A 234 -21.40 1.77 3.29
CA LEU A 234 -22.22 0.88 4.10
C LEU A 234 -22.06 -0.58 3.68
N LYS A 235 -22.13 -0.86 2.38
CA LYS A 235 -21.92 -2.21 1.85
C LYS A 235 -20.53 -2.73 2.20
N GLY A 236 -19.48 -1.92 2.02
CA GLY A 236 -18.12 -2.32 2.35
C GLY A 236 -17.96 -2.67 3.83
N PHE A 237 -18.51 -1.86 4.74
CA PHE A 237 -18.46 -2.16 6.17
C PHE A 237 -19.25 -3.41 6.54
N VAL A 238 -20.45 -3.60 5.97
CA VAL A 238 -21.25 -4.81 6.20
C VAL A 238 -20.50 -6.06 5.74
N ASP A 239 -20.00 -6.06 4.52
CA ASP A 239 -19.30 -7.20 3.93
C ASP A 239 -17.99 -7.51 4.70
N GLY A 240 -17.21 -6.46 5.05
CA GLY A 240 -16.00 -6.63 5.84
C GLY A 240 -16.25 -7.10 7.28
N LYS A 241 -17.38 -6.67 7.89
CA LYS A 241 -17.81 -7.13 9.21
C LYS A 241 -18.26 -8.60 9.18
N ASN A 242 -19.04 -8.98 8.17
CA ASN A 242 -19.66 -10.30 8.10
C ASN A 242 -18.72 -11.37 7.57
N LYS A 243 -17.63 -11.01 6.88
CA LYS A 243 -16.65 -11.99 6.41
C LYS A 243 -16.04 -12.71 7.61
N SER A 244 -16.23 -14.00 7.66
CA SER A 244 -15.47 -14.87 8.55
C SER A 244 -14.00 -14.86 8.11
N VAL A 245 -13.08 -14.74 9.06
CA VAL A 245 -11.66 -14.74 8.82
C VAL A 245 -10.94 -15.46 9.94
N GLU A 246 -10.06 -16.36 9.58
CA GLU A 246 -9.13 -16.95 10.51
C GLU A 246 -8.07 -15.92 10.92
N ILE A 247 -7.73 -15.92 12.21
CA ILE A 247 -6.66 -15.08 12.70
C ILE A 247 -5.36 -15.63 12.14
N TRP A 248 -4.67 -14.81 11.37
CA TRP A 248 -3.38 -15.22 10.84
C TRP A 248 -2.34 -15.22 11.96
N GLU A 249 -1.51 -16.25 11.97
CA GLU A 249 -0.39 -16.41 12.90
C GLU A 249 0.87 -16.70 12.09
N ALA A 250 1.98 -16.08 12.49
CA ALA A 250 3.27 -16.37 11.90
C ALA A 250 3.68 -17.82 12.27
N ASN A 251 4.14 -18.56 11.28
CA ASN A 251 4.76 -19.86 11.53
C ASN A 251 6.17 -19.60 12.07
N ASN A 252 6.31 -19.62 13.37
CA ASN A 252 7.61 -19.56 14.06
C ASN A 252 8.10 -21.00 14.25
N GLU A 253 8.49 -21.68 13.16
CA GLU A 253 9.27 -22.93 13.22
C GLU A 253 10.73 -22.67 12.84
#